data_1bf9ebd4adc531270d230bd79303b6f5
#
_entry.id   1bf9ebd4adc531270d230bd79303b6f5
#
_cell.length_a   1.000
_cell.length_b   1.000
_cell.length_c   1.000
_cell.angle_alpha   90.00
_cell.angle_beta   90.00
_cell.angle_gamma   90.00
#
_symmetry.space_group_name_H-M   'P 1'
#
loop_
_entity.id
_entity.type
_entity.pdbx_description
1 polymer ?
#
loop_
_entity_poly.entity_id
_entity_poly.type
_entity_poly.pdbx_seq_one_letter_code
_entity_poly.pdbx_strand_id
1 'polypeptide(L)'
;MTRRRSDFQQLHLDSWPSVDDNTLVGKRRDVFRRRQRAVALYAEGLSLREIVKQTQIERRQLYRLLERCLAIHQDGRPFGFRALIPNQWVRNFTRQ
;
A
#
# COMPACT_ATOMS: atom_id res chain seq x y z
N MET A 1 -17.25 -2.54 -16.18
CA MET A 1 -15.83 -2.74 -15.85
C MET A 1 -15.26 -1.45 -15.27
N THR A 2 -14.74 -1.51 -14.06
CA THR A 2 -14.18 -0.33 -13.41
C THR A 2 -12.79 -0.06 -13.96
N ARG A 3 -12.59 1.18 -14.43
CA ARG A 3 -11.29 1.58 -14.96
C ARG A 3 -10.38 1.96 -13.79
N ARG A 4 -9.20 1.36 -13.74
CA ARG A 4 -8.22 1.69 -12.71
C ARG A 4 -7.47 2.96 -13.07
N ARG A 5 -7.01 3.69 -12.07
CA ARG A 5 -6.16 4.84 -12.31
C ARG A 5 -4.85 4.38 -12.97
N SER A 6 -4.39 5.14 -13.95
CA SER A 6 -3.18 4.78 -14.68
C SER A 6 -1.96 4.64 -13.77
N ASP A 7 -1.90 5.45 -12.70
CA ASP A 7 -0.79 5.41 -11.76
C ASP A 7 -0.66 4.07 -11.05
N PHE A 8 -1.77 3.30 -10.98
CA PHE A 8 -1.82 2.08 -10.21
C PHE A 8 -2.04 0.85 -11.09
N GLN A 9 -1.89 0.97 -12.40
CA GLN A 9 -2.14 -0.16 -13.30
C GLN A 9 -1.07 -1.22 -13.23
N GLN A 10 0.16 -0.84 -12.91
CA GLN A 10 1.27 -1.76 -12.83
C GLN A 10 1.97 -1.59 -11.49
N LEU A 11 1.65 -2.49 -10.58
CA LEU A 11 2.27 -2.53 -9.27
C LEU A 11 3.19 -3.74 -9.22
N HIS A 12 4.46 -3.49 -8.95
CA HIS A 12 5.47 -4.53 -8.89
C HIS A 12 5.80 -4.84 -7.44
N LEU A 13 4.87 -5.51 -6.75
CA LEU A 13 4.99 -5.77 -5.32
C LEU A 13 6.25 -6.57 -4.98
N ASP A 14 6.68 -7.42 -5.89
CA ASP A 14 7.87 -8.25 -5.68
C ASP A 14 9.15 -7.42 -5.54
N SER A 15 9.15 -6.21 -6.13
CA SER A 15 10.31 -5.33 -6.07
C SER A 15 10.27 -4.39 -4.86
N TRP A 16 9.17 -4.39 -4.12
CA TRP A 16 9.04 -3.49 -2.98
C TRP A 16 9.80 -4.01 -1.78
N PRO A 17 10.39 -3.11 -0.97
CA PRO A 17 11.00 -3.53 0.29
C PRO A 17 9.99 -4.23 1.18
N SER A 18 10.37 -5.37 1.71
CA SER A 18 9.50 -6.12 2.62
C SER A 18 9.59 -5.54 4.03
N VAL A 19 8.56 -5.83 4.83
CA VAL A 19 8.50 -5.42 6.23
C VAL A 19 8.34 -6.67 7.07
N ASP A 20 9.17 -6.81 8.10
CA ASP A 20 8.98 -7.88 9.08
C ASP A 20 7.90 -7.43 10.06
N ASP A 21 6.68 -7.92 9.85
CA ASP A 21 5.54 -7.50 10.67
C ASP A 21 5.61 -8.03 12.09
N ASN A 22 6.54 -8.93 12.38
CA ASN A 22 6.78 -9.38 13.75
C ASN A 22 7.39 -8.29 14.62
N THR A 23 7.95 -7.24 14.00
CA THR A 23 8.43 -6.08 14.75
C THR A 23 7.30 -5.16 15.19
N LEU A 24 6.10 -5.36 14.64
CA LEU A 24 4.92 -4.59 15.01
C LEU A 24 4.14 -5.35 16.08
N VAL A 25 3.48 -4.61 16.96
CA VAL A 25 2.80 -5.19 18.11
C VAL A 25 1.32 -4.78 18.12
N GLY A 26 0.45 -5.75 18.48
CA GLY A 26 -0.96 -5.48 18.71
C GLY A 26 -1.68 -4.88 17.52
N LYS A 27 -2.38 -3.78 17.76
CA LYS A 27 -3.20 -3.14 16.72
C LYS A 27 -2.38 -2.65 15.55
N ARG A 28 -1.13 -2.27 15.76
CA ARG A 28 -0.28 -1.79 14.67
C ARG A 28 -0.04 -2.92 13.65
N ARG A 29 0.19 -4.13 14.14
CA ARG A 29 0.36 -5.29 13.27
C ARG A 29 -0.92 -5.58 12.50
N ASP A 30 -2.06 -5.55 13.17
CA ASP A 30 -3.34 -5.83 12.53
C ASP A 30 -3.66 -4.81 11.44
N VAL A 31 -3.43 -3.54 11.71
CA VAL A 31 -3.65 -2.48 10.74
C VAL A 31 -2.71 -2.64 9.55
N PHE A 32 -1.45 -2.93 9.81
CA PHE A 32 -0.46 -3.14 8.75
C PHE A 32 -0.88 -4.30 7.84
N ARG A 33 -1.24 -5.44 8.44
CA ARG A 33 -1.64 -6.62 7.68
C ARG A 33 -2.87 -6.36 6.84
N ARG A 34 -3.84 -5.64 7.37
CA ARG A 34 -5.05 -5.30 6.64
C ARG A 34 -4.74 -4.41 5.43
N ARG A 35 -3.90 -3.41 5.63
CA ARG A 35 -3.48 -2.51 4.56
C ARG A 35 -2.69 -3.27 3.49
N GLN A 36 -1.79 -4.15 3.91
CA GLN A 36 -1.02 -4.98 2.99
C GLN A 36 -1.93 -5.87 2.16
N ARG A 37 -2.93 -6.47 2.80
CA ARG A 37 -3.89 -7.31 2.09
C ARG A 37 -4.66 -6.51 1.06
N ALA A 38 -5.12 -5.31 1.40
CA ALA A 38 -5.87 -4.47 0.46
C ALA A 38 -5.03 -4.13 -0.76
N VAL A 39 -3.77 -3.77 -0.56
CA VAL A 39 -2.86 -3.46 -1.66
C VAL A 39 -2.60 -4.70 -2.52
N ALA A 40 -2.39 -5.85 -1.90
CA ALA A 40 -2.16 -7.09 -2.62
C ALA A 40 -3.38 -7.48 -3.47
N LEU A 41 -4.57 -7.38 -2.89
CA LEU A 41 -5.80 -7.68 -3.63
C LEU A 41 -5.99 -6.74 -4.81
N TYR A 42 -5.66 -5.47 -4.63
CA TYR A 42 -5.72 -4.51 -5.74
C TYR A 42 -4.75 -4.92 -6.85
N ALA A 43 -3.54 -5.31 -6.50
CA ALA A 43 -2.54 -5.74 -7.47
C ALA A 43 -2.97 -7.01 -8.20
N GLU A 44 -3.73 -7.88 -7.53
CA GLU A 44 -4.26 -9.11 -8.13
C GLU A 44 -5.42 -8.85 -9.10
N GLY A 45 -5.97 -7.64 -9.08
CA GLY A 45 -7.02 -7.28 -10.01
C GLY A 45 -8.43 -7.31 -9.45
N LEU A 46 -8.59 -7.50 -8.14
CA LEU A 46 -9.91 -7.49 -7.54
C LEU A 46 -10.56 -6.12 -7.69
N SER A 47 -11.90 -6.11 -7.76
CA SER A 47 -12.64 -4.86 -7.82
C SER A 47 -12.52 -4.11 -6.49
N LEU A 48 -12.66 -2.78 -6.54
CA LEU A 48 -12.63 -1.97 -5.34
C LEU A 48 -13.72 -2.39 -4.35
N ARG A 49 -14.88 -2.73 -4.88
CA ARG A 49 -16.01 -3.17 -4.06
C ARG A 49 -15.66 -4.40 -3.25
N GLU A 50 -15.00 -5.38 -3.89
CA GLU A 50 -14.62 -6.61 -3.22
C GLU A 50 -13.52 -6.36 -2.19
N ILE A 51 -12.60 -5.47 -2.49
CA ILE A 51 -11.53 -5.12 -1.56
C ILE A 51 -12.11 -4.47 -0.29
N VAL A 52 -13.05 -3.53 -0.46
CA VAL A 52 -13.72 -2.91 0.67
C VAL A 52 -14.43 -3.96 1.52
N LYS A 53 -15.10 -4.91 0.86
CA LYS A 53 -15.84 -5.97 1.54
C LYS A 53 -14.91 -6.84 2.39
N GLN A 54 -13.74 -7.18 1.87
CA GLN A 54 -12.83 -8.10 2.55
C GLN A 54 -11.95 -7.40 3.60
N THR A 55 -11.55 -6.16 3.35
CA THR A 55 -10.58 -5.48 4.21
C THR A 55 -11.16 -4.30 4.98
N GLN A 56 -12.35 -3.85 4.59
CA GLN A 56 -12.99 -2.66 5.14
C GLN A 56 -12.18 -1.38 4.94
N ILE A 57 -11.27 -1.41 3.99
CA ILE A 57 -10.50 -0.24 3.59
C ILE A 57 -11.21 0.36 2.38
N GLU A 58 -11.71 1.59 2.54
CA GLU A 58 -12.47 2.26 1.50
C GLU A 58 -11.57 2.70 0.34
N ARG A 59 -12.22 2.95 -0.82
CA ARG A 59 -11.52 3.33 -2.04
C ARG A 59 -10.57 4.50 -1.84
N ARG A 60 -11.04 5.56 -1.17
CA ARG A 60 -10.24 6.77 -0.94
C ARG A 60 -9.00 6.44 -0.10
N GLN A 61 -9.20 5.66 0.95
CA GLN A 61 -8.09 5.24 1.80
C GLN A 61 -7.10 4.37 1.03
N LEU A 62 -7.62 3.45 0.22
CA LEU A 62 -6.77 2.57 -0.58
C LEU A 62 -5.90 3.37 -1.55
N TYR A 63 -6.49 4.33 -2.26
CA TYR A 63 -5.73 5.15 -3.19
C TYR A 63 -4.66 5.97 -2.48
N ARG A 64 -4.98 6.48 -1.29
CA ARG A 64 -3.99 7.20 -0.49
C ARG A 64 -2.83 6.28 -0.09
N LEU A 65 -3.13 5.06 0.31
CA LEU A 65 -2.10 4.07 0.65
C LEU A 65 -1.22 3.76 -0.56
N LEU A 66 -1.83 3.58 -1.73
CA LEU A 66 -1.08 3.28 -2.95
C LEU A 66 -0.16 4.45 -3.33
N GLU A 67 -0.64 5.67 -3.22
CA GLU A 67 0.19 6.85 -3.48
C GLU A 67 1.40 6.89 -2.55
N ARG A 68 1.19 6.57 -1.28
CA ARG A 68 2.28 6.56 -0.30
C ARG A 68 3.27 5.43 -0.59
N CYS A 69 2.77 4.27 -1.01
CA CYS A 69 3.64 3.15 -1.38
C CYS A 69 4.51 3.47 -2.59
N LEU A 70 3.99 4.26 -3.52
CA LEU A 70 4.72 4.63 -4.73
C LEU A 70 5.64 5.82 -4.54
N ALA A 71 5.55 6.53 -3.41
CA ALA A 71 6.47 7.61 -3.10
C ALA A 71 7.88 7.06 -2.99
N ILE A 72 8.85 7.85 -3.41
CA ILE A 72 10.25 7.41 -3.41
C ILE A 72 10.86 7.66 -2.04
N HIS A 73 11.43 6.61 -1.47
CA HIS A 73 12.14 6.66 -0.20
C HIS A 73 13.52 7.29 -0.40
N GLN A 74 14.12 7.70 0.69
CA GLN A 74 15.47 8.28 0.71
C GLN A 74 16.50 7.36 0.06
N ASP A 75 16.28 6.04 0.09
CA ASP A 75 17.18 5.06 -0.50
C ASP A 75 17.02 4.93 -2.02
N GLY A 76 16.14 5.72 -2.64
CA GLY A 76 15.91 5.70 -4.08
C GLY A 76 14.90 4.67 -4.55
N ARG A 77 14.38 3.84 -3.64
CA ARG A 77 13.35 2.85 -3.97
C ARG A 77 11.98 3.34 -3.49
N PRO A 78 10.89 2.82 -4.06
CA PRO A 78 9.56 3.12 -3.52
C PRO A 78 9.47 2.74 -2.05
N PHE A 79 8.67 3.48 -1.28
CA PHE A 79 8.37 3.09 0.10
C PHE A 79 7.83 1.66 0.16
N GLY A 80 6.99 1.30 -0.81
CA GLY A 80 6.40 -0.02 -0.84
C GLY A 80 5.62 -0.31 0.41
N PHE A 81 5.76 -1.52 0.95
CA PHE A 81 5.04 -1.92 2.15
C PHE A 81 5.42 -1.10 3.37
N ARG A 82 6.56 -0.44 3.36
CA ARG A 82 6.98 0.42 4.49
C ARG A 82 5.97 1.55 4.74
N ALA A 83 5.30 2.02 3.68
CA ALA A 83 4.31 3.09 3.79
C ALA A 83 3.03 2.65 4.48
N LEU A 84 2.83 1.36 4.66
CA LEU A 84 1.62 0.81 5.27
C LEU A 84 1.71 0.70 6.79
N ILE A 85 2.90 0.90 7.35
CA ILE A 85 3.10 0.87 8.80
C ILE A 85 2.32 2.05 9.42
N PRO A 86 1.46 1.80 10.41
CA PRO A 86 0.70 2.89 11.03
C PRO A 86 1.62 3.96 11.62
N ASN A 87 1.22 5.21 11.43
CA ASN A 87 1.96 6.38 11.94
C ASN A 87 3.34 6.54 11.31
N GLN A 88 3.57 5.86 10.20
CA GLN A 88 4.83 6.01 9.48
C GLN A 88 4.83 7.31 8.69
N TRP A 89 5.89 8.10 8.88
CA TRP A 89 6.08 9.31 8.09
C TRP A 89 6.46 8.91 6.67
N VAL A 90 5.73 9.41 5.68
CA VAL A 90 6.02 9.16 4.27
C VAL A 90 6.27 10.49 3.59
N ARG A 91 7.46 10.64 3.06
CA ARG A 91 7.87 11.84 2.31
C ARG A 91 8.46 11.38 0.99
N ASN A 92 8.02 12.02 -0.09
CA ASN A 92 8.55 11.69 -1.40
C ASN A 92 9.91 12.39 -1.61
N PHE A 93 10.93 11.58 -1.82
CA PHE A 93 12.29 12.06 -2.01
C PHE A 93 12.66 12.16 -3.49
N THR A 94 11.68 12.13 -4.39
CA THR A 94 11.94 12.27 -5.82
C THR A 94 12.61 13.61 -6.07
N ARG A 95 13.72 13.55 -6.79
CA ARG A 95 14.44 14.75 -7.18
C ARG A 95 13.69 15.44 -8.32
N GLN A 96 13.52 16.72 -8.21
CA GLN A 96 12.89 17.52 -9.28
C GLN A 96 13.94 18.21 -10.12
#